data_6f4ab8a1518e48e898831717ee69d8c6
#
_entry.id   6f4ab8a1518e48e898831717ee69d8c6
#
_cell.length_a   1.000
_cell.length_b   1.000
_cell.length_c   1.000
_cell.angle_alpha   90.00
_cell.angle_beta   90.00
_cell.angle_gamma   90.00
#
_symmetry.space_group_name_H-M   'P 1'
#
loop_
_entity.id
_entity.type
_entity.pdbx_description
1 polymer ?
#
loop_
_entity_poly.entity_id
_entity_poly.type
_entity_poly.pdbx_seq_one_letter_code
_entity_poly.pdbx_strand_id
1 'polypeptide(L)'
;MHKKGKLELTWVGKYDEEKPVEPRILLEDTEKSYGDPGSENMLIHGDNLIALQALQQDFVGKIKCIYIDPPYNTGSAFEYYDDDVEHSIWLSLMRKRLLLLHSLLADDGFLCCHIDDSESHYLKVVLDEIFGRSNYLTSLYIRVRYPDKTLKSDMDFHKEIEQVLVYRKSSEATPNFDYDEVGYAKFIYAIEELGTGKEITLGGKKVTVFDKSEYKIIKKAEGDEYGLKEIWATGTILDGNSSGRFFRDYINGRYEEDGYGVLYKVYGIGDDRYDYRYFTGPKRQGATKGKYYQGVPIDKLESEIIERKKPIGGFYDLAGSFGNCRHEGGVEFRSGKKPEALIEMIIRYFSDKNDWVLDSFLGSGSTTATAHKMSRRWIGIEMGDHAYTLCKVRMDNVINGDKTGISQKVNWQGGGGYHFYELAPSLLVKNDKLPVYQINPTYTFEMRSARSRASSTSRRTSSTVIPRRSGSSM
;
A
#
# COMPACT_ATOMS: atom_id res chain seq x y z
N MET A 1 -23.79 -23.53 -21.02
CA MET A 1 -22.96 -22.34 -20.78
C MET A 1 -23.65 -21.49 -19.72
N HIS A 2 -23.15 -21.47 -18.45
CA HIS A 2 -23.66 -20.54 -17.46
C HIS A 2 -23.31 -19.13 -17.91
N LYS A 3 -24.32 -18.27 -18.10
CA LYS A 3 -24.10 -16.82 -18.25
C LYS A 3 -23.34 -16.37 -17.00
N LYS A 4 -22.09 -15.90 -17.16
CA LYS A 4 -21.38 -15.25 -16.07
C LYS A 4 -22.19 -14.03 -15.66
N GLY A 5 -22.87 -14.10 -14.52
CA GLY A 5 -23.58 -12.95 -13.94
C GLY A 5 -22.57 -11.87 -13.62
N LYS A 6 -22.86 -10.62 -13.92
CA LYS A 6 -22.08 -9.44 -13.56
C LYS A 6 -22.76 -8.79 -12.35
N LEU A 7 -22.04 -8.61 -11.24
CA LEU A 7 -22.50 -7.75 -10.17
C LEU A 7 -22.29 -6.30 -10.60
N GLU A 8 -23.31 -5.47 -10.44
CA GLU A 8 -23.29 -4.08 -10.81
C GLU A 8 -24.02 -3.25 -9.77
N LEU A 9 -23.43 -2.14 -9.35
CA LEU A 9 -24.06 -1.13 -8.51
C LEU A 9 -24.74 -0.10 -9.41
N THR A 10 -26.05 0.14 -9.21
CA THR A 10 -26.82 1.11 -9.97
C THR A 10 -27.27 2.25 -9.08
N TRP A 11 -27.14 3.49 -9.57
CA TRP A 11 -27.59 4.71 -8.89
C TRP A 11 -28.16 5.71 -9.92
N VAL A 12 -28.86 6.71 -9.43
CA VAL A 12 -29.41 7.79 -10.27
C VAL A 12 -28.28 8.58 -10.92
N GLY A 13 -28.30 8.71 -12.23
CA GLY A 13 -27.28 9.43 -13.01
C GLY A 13 -26.09 8.58 -13.48
N LYS A 14 -26.01 7.28 -13.11
CA LYS A 14 -24.88 6.40 -13.56
C LYS A 14 -24.77 6.31 -15.09
N TYR A 15 -25.89 6.29 -15.79
CA TYR A 15 -25.99 6.12 -17.24
C TYR A 15 -26.51 7.35 -17.97
N ASP A 16 -26.61 8.49 -17.28
CA ASP A 16 -27.00 9.73 -17.94
C ASP A 16 -26.02 10.04 -19.08
N GLU A 17 -26.56 10.57 -20.20
CA GLU A 17 -25.73 10.99 -21.32
C GLU A 17 -24.74 12.06 -20.84
N GLU A 18 -23.47 11.68 -20.81
CA GLU A 18 -22.41 12.60 -20.43
C GLU A 18 -22.27 13.67 -21.49
N LYS A 19 -22.47 14.93 -21.12
CA LYS A 19 -22.00 16.03 -21.95
C LYS A 19 -20.52 15.86 -22.16
N PRO A 20 -20.03 15.82 -23.42
CA PRO A 20 -18.59 15.72 -23.67
C PRO A 20 -17.87 16.83 -22.89
N VAL A 21 -16.99 16.42 -21.99
CA VAL A 21 -16.14 17.39 -21.29
C VAL A 21 -15.23 18.01 -22.36
N GLU A 22 -15.21 19.31 -22.44
CA GLU A 22 -14.38 20.01 -23.40
C GLU A 22 -12.90 19.73 -23.11
N PRO A 23 -12.14 19.12 -24.04
CA PRO A 23 -10.73 18.87 -23.82
C PRO A 23 -10.00 20.21 -23.62
N ARG A 24 -9.18 20.30 -22.59
CA ARG A 24 -8.32 21.47 -22.34
C ARG A 24 -6.87 21.06 -22.44
N ILE A 25 -6.00 22.02 -22.70
CA ILE A 25 -4.56 21.84 -22.68
C ILE A 25 -3.99 22.29 -21.34
N LEU A 26 -2.85 21.73 -20.99
CA LEU A 26 -2.04 22.18 -19.87
C LEU A 26 -1.09 23.27 -20.36
N LEU A 27 -1.09 24.41 -19.68
CA LEU A 27 -0.21 25.57 -19.98
C LEU A 27 0.83 25.62 -18.87
N GLU A 28 2.10 25.49 -19.23
CA GLU A 28 3.17 25.66 -18.27
C GLU A 28 3.25 27.10 -17.79
N ASP A 29 3.31 27.30 -16.48
CA ASP A 29 3.62 28.55 -15.81
C ASP A 29 5.08 28.52 -15.35
N THR A 30 5.96 29.09 -16.17
CA THR A 30 7.40 29.08 -15.92
C THR A 30 7.80 29.91 -14.70
N GLU A 31 6.97 30.89 -14.29
CA GLU A 31 7.24 31.69 -13.09
C GLU A 31 6.96 30.93 -11.81
N LYS A 32 6.05 29.93 -11.88
CA LYS A 32 5.70 29.04 -10.76
C LYS A 32 6.47 27.71 -10.77
N SER A 33 7.05 27.31 -11.90
CA SER A 33 7.96 26.18 -12.00
C SER A 33 9.20 26.41 -11.12
N TYR A 34 9.79 25.34 -10.54
CA TYR A 34 10.88 25.52 -9.59
C TYR A 34 11.91 24.40 -9.66
N GLY A 35 13.18 24.77 -9.43
CA GLY A 35 14.31 23.84 -9.36
C GLY A 35 14.91 23.51 -10.74
N ASP A 36 15.23 22.23 -10.97
CA ASP A 36 15.86 21.76 -12.20
C ASP A 36 14.90 21.84 -13.40
N PRO A 37 15.22 22.64 -14.44
CA PRO A 37 14.38 22.74 -15.64
C PRO A 37 14.35 21.45 -16.48
N GLY A 38 15.26 20.51 -16.24
CA GLY A 38 15.24 19.17 -16.87
C GLY A 38 14.31 18.18 -16.18
N SER A 39 13.61 18.59 -15.13
CA SER A 39 12.66 17.73 -14.43
C SER A 39 11.45 17.42 -15.30
N GLU A 40 10.90 16.22 -15.16
CA GLU A 40 9.62 15.84 -15.81
C GLU A 40 8.43 15.92 -14.83
N ASN A 41 8.65 16.24 -13.55
CA ASN A 41 7.60 16.29 -12.54
C ASN A 41 6.60 17.42 -12.82
N MET A 42 5.32 17.15 -12.55
CA MET A 42 4.24 18.06 -12.88
C MET A 42 3.36 18.37 -11.66
N LEU A 43 3.22 19.66 -11.34
CA LEU A 43 2.21 20.16 -10.42
C LEU A 43 1.14 20.89 -11.22
N ILE A 44 -0.09 20.38 -11.23
CA ILE A 44 -1.17 20.87 -12.07
C ILE A 44 -2.25 21.51 -11.20
N HIS A 45 -2.55 22.79 -11.43
CA HIS A 45 -3.69 23.46 -10.83
C HIS A 45 -4.92 23.35 -11.73
N GLY A 46 -6.03 22.83 -11.19
CA GLY A 46 -7.32 22.75 -11.86
C GLY A 46 -8.15 21.52 -11.51
N ASP A 47 -9.37 21.48 -12.05
CA ASP A 47 -10.26 20.33 -11.88
C ASP A 47 -9.62 19.04 -12.39
N ASN A 48 -9.59 18.04 -11.53
CA ASN A 48 -8.88 16.78 -11.81
C ASN A 48 -9.53 15.96 -12.93
N LEU A 49 -10.85 16.04 -13.17
CA LEU A 49 -11.46 15.36 -14.30
C LEU A 49 -10.91 15.90 -15.63
N ILE A 50 -10.78 17.20 -15.74
CA ILE A 50 -10.28 17.88 -16.94
C ILE A 50 -8.77 17.66 -17.09
N ALA A 51 -8.02 17.76 -16.00
CA ALA A 51 -6.58 17.51 -15.99
C ALA A 51 -6.25 16.06 -16.36
N LEU A 52 -6.96 15.07 -15.80
CA LEU A 52 -6.81 13.67 -16.15
C LEU A 52 -7.13 13.40 -17.64
N GLN A 53 -8.11 14.09 -18.23
CA GLN A 53 -8.37 14.01 -19.67
C GLN A 53 -7.22 14.59 -20.50
N ALA A 54 -6.64 15.72 -20.08
CA ALA A 54 -5.48 16.30 -20.76
C ALA A 54 -4.29 15.33 -20.73
N LEU A 55 -4.06 14.66 -19.61
CA LEU A 55 -2.97 13.67 -19.44
C LEU A 55 -3.14 12.41 -20.31
N GLN A 56 -4.35 12.10 -20.80
CA GLN A 56 -4.55 10.93 -21.68
C GLN A 56 -3.69 10.96 -22.95
N GLN A 57 -3.25 12.13 -23.41
CA GLN A 57 -2.46 12.23 -24.63
C GLN A 57 -1.06 11.62 -24.47
N ASP A 58 -0.46 11.87 -23.32
CA ASP A 58 0.96 11.56 -23.10
C ASP A 58 1.20 10.43 -22.10
N PHE A 59 0.20 10.13 -21.25
CA PHE A 59 0.39 9.25 -20.10
C PHE A 59 -0.46 7.97 -20.08
N VAL A 60 -1.25 7.67 -21.13
CA VAL A 60 -1.97 6.37 -21.22
C VAL A 60 -0.99 5.22 -21.08
N GLY A 61 -1.24 4.33 -20.11
CA GLY A 61 -0.42 3.15 -19.86
C GLY A 61 0.98 3.42 -19.31
N LYS A 62 1.23 4.59 -18.69
CA LYS A 62 2.57 4.96 -18.22
C LYS A 62 2.69 5.09 -16.69
N ILE A 63 1.58 5.23 -15.98
CA ILE A 63 1.62 5.46 -14.54
C ILE A 63 1.77 4.14 -13.79
N LYS A 64 2.80 4.03 -12.97
CA LYS A 64 3.09 2.82 -12.18
C LYS A 64 2.28 2.75 -10.91
N CYS A 65 2.18 3.84 -10.17
CA CYS A 65 1.46 3.90 -8.91
C CYS A 65 0.54 5.12 -8.87
N ILE A 66 -0.73 4.90 -8.66
CA ILE A 66 -1.71 5.94 -8.38
C ILE A 66 -2.09 5.82 -6.90
N TYR A 67 -1.87 6.90 -6.15
CA TYR A 67 -2.43 7.05 -4.83
C TYR A 67 -3.42 8.22 -4.86
N ILE A 68 -4.62 8.00 -4.36
CA ILE A 68 -5.65 9.05 -4.23
C ILE A 68 -6.29 9.00 -2.86
N ASP A 69 -6.63 10.19 -2.36
CA ASP A 69 -7.33 10.44 -1.11
C ASP A 69 -8.54 11.36 -1.39
N PRO A 70 -9.62 10.80 -2.02
CA PRO A 70 -10.78 11.60 -2.38
C PRO A 70 -11.56 12.04 -1.13
N PRO A 71 -12.47 13.05 -1.24
CA PRO A 71 -13.38 13.40 -0.16
C PRO A 71 -14.16 12.17 0.34
N TYR A 72 -14.25 11.99 1.67
CA TYR A 72 -14.86 10.79 2.27
C TYR A 72 -16.37 10.84 2.37
N ASN A 73 -16.97 12.00 2.03
CA ASN A 73 -18.41 12.22 2.09
C ASN A 73 -19.01 11.99 3.49
N THR A 74 -18.31 12.46 4.52
CA THR A 74 -18.66 12.22 5.93
C THR A 74 -19.65 13.24 6.49
N GLY A 75 -20.08 14.23 5.70
CA GLY A 75 -20.86 15.38 6.16
C GLY A 75 -20.10 16.32 7.10
N SER A 76 -18.81 16.13 7.25
CA SER A 76 -17.94 17.02 8.02
C SER A 76 -17.51 18.18 7.14
N ALA A 77 -17.73 19.42 7.58
CA ALA A 77 -17.27 20.59 6.87
C ALA A 77 -15.73 20.62 6.86
N PHE A 78 -15.13 20.11 5.80
CA PHE A 78 -13.71 20.34 5.52
C PHE A 78 -13.55 21.70 4.86
N GLU A 79 -12.59 22.50 5.32
CA GLU A 79 -12.36 23.87 4.90
C GLU A 79 -12.15 24.02 3.37
N TYR A 80 -11.77 22.94 2.67
CA TYR A 80 -11.34 22.96 1.26
C TYR A 80 -12.13 22.05 0.32
N TYR A 81 -13.05 21.21 0.84
CA TYR A 81 -13.81 20.24 0.04
C TYR A 81 -15.26 20.17 0.51
N ASP A 82 -16.19 20.08 -0.46
CA ASP A 82 -17.59 19.76 -0.18
C ASP A 82 -17.70 18.27 0.15
N ASP A 83 -17.77 17.96 1.44
CA ASP A 83 -17.82 16.59 1.98
C ASP A 83 -19.25 16.17 2.34
N ASP A 84 -20.27 16.93 1.91
CA ASP A 84 -21.70 16.63 2.11
C ASP A 84 -22.42 16.59 0.75
N VAL A 85 -21.87 15.83 -0.18
CA VAL A 85 -22.46 15.63 -1.50
C VAL A 85 -23.42 14.45 -1.45
N GLU A 86 -24.58 14.58 -2.09
CA GLU A 86 -25.52 13.47 -2.22
C GLU A 86 -24.80 12.24 -2.80
N HIS A 87 -25.04 11.08 -2.19
CA HIS A 87 -24.29 9.84 -2.42
C HIS A 87 -24.18 9.43 -3.90
N SER A 88 -25.26 9.58 -4.70
CA SER A 88 -25.24 9.25 -6.12
C SER A 88 -24.39 10.21 -6.95
N ILE A 89 -24.29 11.47 -6.53
CA ILE A 89 -23.43 12.48 -7.15
C ILE A 89 -21.96 12.13 -6.86
N TRP A 90 -21.65 11.78 -5.61
CA TRP A 90 -20.30 11.35 -5.23
C TRP A 90 -19.85 10.12 -6.02
N LEU A 91 -20.71 9.08 -6.16
CA LEU A 91 -20.40 7.90 -6.96
C LEU A 91 -20.16 8.24 -8.44
N SER A 92 -20.95 9.14 -9.00
CA SER A 92 -20.80 9.62 -10.37
C SER A 92 -19.50 10.39 -10.58
N LEU A 93 -19.14 11.25 -9.60
CA LEU A 93 -17.89 11.99 -9.57
C LEU A 93 -16.68 11.04 -9.57
N MET A 94 -16.70 10.06 -8.68
CA MET A 94 -15.61 9.09 -8.53
C MET A 94 -15.48 8.18 -9.75
N ARG A 95 -16.59 7.64 -10.26
CA ARG A 95 -16.58 6.74 -11.41
C ARG A 95 -15.88 7.34 -12.64
N LYS A 96 -16.19 8.60 -12.97
CA LYS A 96 -15.57 9.29 -14.11
C LYS A 96 -14.06 9.38 -13.99
N ARG A 97 -13.57 9.76 -12.81
CA ARG A 97 -12.14 9.89 -12.51
C ARG A 97 -11.43 8.54 -12.50
N LEU A 98 -12.05 7.53 -11.89
CA LEU A 98 -11.49 6.17 -11.82
C LEU A 98 -11.33 5.52 -13.21
N LEU A 99 -12.24 5.78 -14.16
CA LEU A 99 -12.11 5.32 -15.54
C LEU A 99 -10.87 5.95 -16.23
N LEU A 100 -10.63 7.24 -16.03
CA LEU A 100 -9.45 7.91 -16.57
C LEU A 100 -8.17 7.42 -15.89
N LEU A 101 -8.18 7.31 -14.56
CA LEU A 101 -7.05 6.78 -13.79
C LEU A 101 -6.70 5.35 -14.22
N HIS A 102 -7.72 4.49 -14.43
CA HIS A 102 -7.51 3.15 -14.95
C HIS A 102 -6.81 3.15 -16.32
N SER A 103 -7.16 4.08 -17.23
CA SER A 103 -6.52 4.15 -18.54
C SER A 103 -5.08 4.66 -18.48
N LEU A 104 -4.74 5.54 -17.52
CA LEU A 104 -3.38 6.04 -17.32
C LEU A 104 -2.44 5.01 -16.72
N LEU A 105 -2.95 4.03 -15.95
CA LEU A 105 -2.13 2.97 -15.37
C LEU A 105 -1.43 2.12 -16.41
N ALA A 106 -0.15 1.85 -16.19
CA ALA A 106 0.63 0.82 -16.87
C ALA A 106 0.02 -0.57 -16.59
N ASP A 107 0.26 -1.55 -17.46
CA ASP A 107 -0.28 -2.91 -17.29
C ASP A 107 0.21 -3.57 -16.00
N ASP A 108 1.41 -3.22 -15.55
CA ASP A 108 2.01 -3.61 -14.28
C ASP A 108 1.79 -2.58 -13.13
N GLY A 109 0.86 -1.65 -13.31
CA GLY A 109 0.59 -0.56 -12.38
C GLY A 109 -0.44 -0.88 -11.29
N PHE A 110 -0.49 -0.01 -10.27
CA PHE A 110 -1.33 -0.15 -9.09
C PHE A 110 -2.14 1.11 -8.80
N LEU A 111 -3.38 0.92 -8.34
CA LEU A 111 -4.20 1.96 -7.71
C LEU A 111 -4.29 1.69 -6.21
N CYS A 112 -4.01 2.70 -5.41
CA CYS A 112 -4.18 2.74 -3.96
C CYS A 112 -5.16 3.85 -3.63
N CYS A 113 -6.41 3.51 -3.30
CA CYS A 113 -7.45 4.47 -2.98
C CYS A 113 -7.70 4.50 -1.47
N HIS A 114 -7.37 5.61 -0.83
CA HIS A 114 -7.57 5.81 0.60
C HIS A 114 -9.00 6.30 0.84
N ILE A 115 -9.68 5.72 1.81
CA ILE A 115 -11.09 6.02 2.11
C ILE A 115 -11.44 5.56 3.52
N ASP A 116 -12.44 6.17 4.14
CA ASP A 116 -13.02 5.68 5.38
C ASP A 116 -14.21 4.74 5.14
N ASP A 117 -14.87 4.32 6.21
CA ASP A 117 -15.99 3.40 6.17
C ASP A 117 -17.29 4.01 5.61
N SER A 118 -17.39 5.34 5.46
CA SER A 118 -18.57 6.02 4.94
C SER A 118 -18.89 5.60 3.49
N GLU A 119 -17.88 5.57 2.63
CA GLU A 119 -18.04 5.27 1.21
C GLU A 119 -17.28 4.02 0.74
N SER A 120 -16.43 3.42 1.57
CA SER A 120 -15.52 2.34 1.16
C SER A 120 -16.23 1.14 0.52
N HIS A 121 -17.40 0.76 1.02
CA HIS A 121 -18.14 -0.41 0.55
C HIS A 121 -18.70 -0.21 -0.86
N TYR A 122 -19.24 0.96 -1.16
CA TYR A 122 -19.75 1.31 -2.47
C TYR A 122 -18.62 1.54 -3.46
N LEU A 123 -17.58 2.27 -3.04
CA LEU A 123 -16.38 2.49 -3.83
C LEU A 123 -15.73 1.18 -4.24
N LYS A 124 -15.68 0.20 -3.33
CA LYS A 124 -15.15 -1.15 -3.61
C LYS A 124 -15.90 -1.82 -4.77
N VAL A 125 -17.22 -1.71 -4.85
CA VAL A 125 -18.02 -2.28 -5.94
C VAL A 125 -17.75 -1.55 -7.26
N VAL A 126 -17.66 -0.22 -7.24
CA VAL A 126 -17.31 0.58 -8.42
C VAL A 126 -15.92 0.23 -8.94
N LEU A 127 -14.95 0.05 -8.04
CA LEU A 127 -13.59 -0.39 -8.39
C LEU A 127 -13.60 -1.82 -8.99
N ASP A 128 -14.39 -2.75 -8.44
CA ASP A 128 -14.56 -4.10 -9.00
C ASP A 128 -15.15 -4.07 -10.42
N GLU A 129 -16.04 -3.11 -10.71
CA GLU A 129 -16.58 -2.95 -12.06
C GLU A 129 -15.54 -2.43 -13.07
N ILE A 130 -14.68 -1.50 -12.65
CA ILE A 130 -13.70 -0.82 -13.52
C ILE A 130 -12.44 -1.66 -13.69
N PHE A 131 -11.87 -2.14 -12.60
CA PHE A 131 -10.60 -2.88 -12.58
C PHE A 131 -10.78 -4.39 -12.77
N GLY A 132 -11.98 -4.90 -12.49
CA GLY A 132 -12.25 -6.33 -12.37
C GLY A 132 -11.92 -6.86 -10.96
N ARG A 133 -12.83 -7.66 -10.39
CA ARG A 133 -12.70 -8.22 -9.04
C ARG A 133 -11.42 -9.06 -8.84
N SER A 134 -10.93 -9.73 -9.88
CA SER A 134 -9.70 -10.52 -9.84
C SER A 134 -8.43 -9.68 -9.69
N ASN A 135 -8.52 -8.38 -9.92
CA ASN A 135 -7.43 -7.43 -9.79
C ASN A 135 -7.42 -6.70 -8.43
N TYR A 136 -8.41 -6.95 -7.58
CA TYR A 136 -8.34 -6.54 -6.18
C TYR A 136 -7.28 -7.36 -5.45
N LEU A 137 -6.33 -6.70 -4.81
CA LEU A 137 -5.26 -7.36 -4.05
C LEU A 137 -5.60 -7.45 -2.56
N THR A 138 -5.91 -6.32 -1.96
CA THR A 138 -6.18 -6.24 -0.52
C THR A 138 -6.78 -4.90 -0.12
N SER A 139 -7.30 -4.81 1.13
CA SER A 139 -7.46 -3.57 1.87
C SER A 139 -6.38 -3.49 2.93
N LEU A 140 -5.61 -2.41 2.93
CA LEU A 140 -4.70 -2.09 4.02
C LEU A 140 -5.48 -1.28 5.06
N TYR A 141 -5.50 -1.74 6.29
CA TYR A 141 -6.16 -1.07 7.41
C TYR A 141 -5.14 -0.21 8.13
N ILE A 142 -5.39 1.09 8.18
CA ILE A 142 -4.48 2.09 8.73
C ILE A 142 -5.08 2.65 10.02
N ARG A 143 -4.42 2.41 11.16
CA ARG A 143 -4.81 3.12 12.38
C ARG A 143 -4.32 4.56 12.27
N VAL A 144 -5.27 5.49 12.28
CA VAL A 144 -5.04 6.94 12.12
C VAL A 144 -5.17 7.73 13.43
N ARG A 145 -5.77 7.12 14.45
CA ARG A 145 -5.99 7.74 15.78
C ARG A 145 -5.64 6.79 16.91
N TYR A 146 -5.19 7.37 18.02
CA TYR A 146 -4.97 6.60 19.23
C TYR A 146 -6.30 6.18 19.87
N PRO A 147 -6.39 4.97 20.44
CA PRO A 147 -7.62 4.45 21.05
C PRO A 147 -8.17 5.29 22.20
N ASP A 148 -7.26 5.97 22.91
CA ASP A 148 -7.53 6.76 24.12
C ASP A 148 -7.74 8.26 23.84
N LYS A 149 -7.65 8.70 22.58
CA LYS A 149 -7.84 10.10 22.17
C LYS A 149 -9.07 10.28 21.30
N THR A 150 -10.21 10.54 21.94
CA THR A 150 -11.43 10.91 21.24
C THR A 150 -11.39 12.37 20.80
N LEU A 151 -11.86 12.66 19.58
CA LEU A 151 -11.93 14.02 19.04
C LEU A 151 -13.04 14.86 19.68
N LYS A 152 -14.11 14.19 20.08
CA LYS A 152 -15.27 14.79 20.76
C LYS A 152 -15.77 13.83 21.83
N SER A 153 -16.22 14.37 22.96
CA SER A 153 -16.75 13.59 24.10
C SER A 153 -18.13 12.98 23.85
N ASP A 154 -18.77 13.36 22.75
CA ASP A 154 -20.16 13.00 22.39
C ASP A 154 -20.23 12.02 21.17
N MET A 155 -19.13 11.35 20.84
CA MET A 155 -19.12 10.33 19.78
C MET A 155 -19.53 8.96 20.33
N ASP A 156 -20.54 8.35 19.72
CA ASP A 156 -20.95 6.98 20.05
C ASP A 156 -19.90 5.94 19.66
N PHE A 157 -19.20 6.17 18.55
CA PHE A 157 -18.16 5.27 18.04
C PHE A 157 -16.88 6.03 17.71
N HIS A 158 -15.75 5.51 18.16
CA HIS A 158 -14.44 6.08 17.87
C HIS A 158 -13.89 5.52 16.57
N LYS A 159 -13.83 6.36 15.53
CA LYS A 159 -13.26 5.99 14.22
C LYS A 159 -11.73 6.04 14.28
N GLU A 160 -11.11 4.89 14.54
CA GLU A 160 -9.64 4.75 14.65
C GLU A 160 -8.97 4.40 13.32
N ILE A 161 -9.71 3.80 12.39
CA ILE A 161 -9.15 3.11 11.21
C ILE A 161 -9.70 3.73 9.94
N GLU A 162 -8.81 3.96 8.98
CA GLU A 162 -9.12 4.23 7.58
C GLU A 162 -8.60 3.07 6.73
N GLN A 163 -9.02 2.98 5.46
CA GLN A 163 -8.67 1.87 4.55
C GLN A 163 -7.96 2.41 3.31
N VAL A 164 -7.01 1.62 2.80
CA VAL A 164 -6.47 1.82 1.45
C VAL A 164 -6.86 0.60 0.61
N LEU A 165 -7.76 0.79 -0.34
CA LEU A 165 -8.17 -0.23 -1.29
C LEU A 165 -7.10 -0.35 -2.37
N VAL A 166 -6.50 -1.54 -2.53
CA VAL A 166 -5.40 -1.77 -3.46
C VAL A 166 -5.86 -2.63 -4.63
N TYR A 167 -5.73 -2.08 -5.82
CA TYR A 167 -6.00 -2.76 -7.09
C TYR A 167 -4.76 -2.76 -7.97
N ARG A 168 -4.58 -3.79 -8.76
CA ARG A 168 -3.62 -3.81 -9.86
C ARG A 168 -4.33 -3.60 -11.20
N LYS A 169 -3.60 -3.16 -12.22
CA LYS A 169 -4.14 -3.02 -13.58
C LYS A 169 -4.38 -4.38 -14.21
N SER A 170 -3.40 -5.27 -14.13
CA SER A 170 -3.45 -6.62 -14.69
C SER A 170 -2.69 -7.63 -13.83
N SER A 171 -2.66 -8.89 -14.25
CA SER A 171 -1.86 -9.95 -13.59
C SER A 171 -0.34 -9.75 -13.70
N GLU A 172 0.13 -8.86 -14.55
CA GLU A 172 1.55 -8.53 -14.71
C GLU A 172 2.08 -7.72 -13.51
N ALA A 173 1.19 -6.98 -12.85
CA ALA A 173 1.56 -6.18 -11.70
C ALA A 173 1.89 -7.05 -10.48
N THR A 174 3.12 -6.94 -10.01
CA THR A 174 3.62 -7.61 -8.80
C THR A 174 4.16 -6.55 -7.84
N PRO A 175 3.69 -6.49 -6.58
CA PRO A 175 4.21 -5.56 -5.58
C PRO A 175 5.66 -5.89 -5.23
N ASN A 176 6.40 -4.89 -4.76
CA ASN A 176 7.68 -5.09 -4.10
C ASN A 176 7.45 -5.72 -2.72
N PHE A 177 8.32 -6.61 -2.31
CA PHE A 177 8.23 -7.28 -1.03
C PHE A 177 9.41 -6.92 -0.15
N ASP A 178 9.17 -6.89 1.16
CA ASP A 178 10.26 -6.96 2.12
C ASP A 178 10.78 -8.41 2.17
N TYR A 179 12.05 -8.54 2.47
CA TYR A 179 12.69 -9.83 2.63
C TYR A 179 13.26 -9.91 4.06
N ASP A 180 13.00 -11.03 4.73
CA ASP A 180 13.67 -11.35 5.98
C ASP A 180 15.00 -12.04 5.62
N GLU A 181 16.11 -11.54 6.16
CA GLU A 181 17.37 -12.27 6.09
C GLU A 181 17.21 -13.62 6.76
N VAL A 182 17.47 -14.68 6.03
CA VAL A 182 17.47 -16.05 6.56
C VAL A 182 18.82 -16.32 7.22
N GLY A 183 19.19 -15.45 8.15
CA GLY A 183 20.37 -15.63 8.97
C GLY A 183 20.11 -16.55 10.17
N TYR A 184 21.17 -16.87 10.87
CA TYR A 184 21.13 -17.70 12.08
C TYR A 184 20.75 -16.90 13.35
N ALA A 185 20.38 -15.63 13.23
CA ALA A 185 20.12 -14.72 14.36
C ALA A 185 19.10 -15.24 15.41
N LYS A 186 18.20 -16.14 15.02
CA LYS A 186 17.22 -16.77 15.94
C LYS A 186 17.74 -18.08 16.58
N PHE A 187 18.86 -18.62 16.11
CA PHE A 187 19.45 -19.87 16.57
C PHE A 187 20.52 -19.62 17.63
N ILE A 188 20.11 -18.97 18.72
CA ILE A 188 20.98 -18.44 19.78
C ILE A 188 21.05 -19.34 21.01
N TYR A 189 20.42 -20.50 21.00
CA TYR A 189 20.45 -21.40 22.15
C TYR A 189 21.38 -22.58 21.90
N ALA A 190 21.99 -23.05 22.99
CA ALA A 190 22.68 -24.32 23.08
C ALA A 190 22.22 -25.04 24.33
N ILE A 191 22.21 -26.36 24.31
CA ILE A 191 21.89 -27.16 25.46
C ILE A 191 23.10 -28.06 25.77
N GLU A 192 23.58 -27.95 26.99
CA GLU A 192 24.68 -28.70 27.54
C GLU A 192 24.11 -29.79 28.43
N GLU A 193 24.43 -31.06 28.13
CA GLU A 193 24.08 -32.22 28.93
C GLU A 193 25.16 -32.41 29.99
N LEU A 194 24.79 -32.34 31.28
CA LEU A 194 25.68 -32.45 32.43
C LEU A 194 25.59 -33.83 33.11
N GLY A 195 24.58 -34.61 32.74
CA GLY A 195 24.34 -35.96 33.26
C GLY A 195 23.99 -36.95 32.15
N THR A 196 23.74 -38.23 32.54
CA THR A 196 23.37 -39.27 31.56
C THR A 196 21.88 -39.36 31.30
N GLY A 197 21.06 -38.79 32.19
CA GLY A 197 19.62 -38.86 32.15
C GLY A 197 19.06 -40.30 32.27
N LYS A 198 17.76 -40.41 32.28
CA LYS A 198 17.01 -41.68 32.30
C LYS A 198 16.43 -41.97 30.92
N GLU A 199 16.72 -43.14 30.37
CA GLU A 199 16.13 -43.58 29.10
C GLU A 199 14.72 -44.14 29.28
N ILE A 200 13.77 -43.68 28.46
CA ILE A 200 12.38 -44.17 28.40
C ILE A 200 11.94 -44.26 26.94
N THR A 201 10.79 -44.88 26.71
CA THR A 201 10.14 -44.88 25.37
C THR A 201 8.82 -44.15 25.43
N LEU A 202 8.63 -43.14 24.58
CA LEU A 202 7.38 -42.41 24.44
C LEU A 202 6.96 -42.37 22.96
N GLY A 203 5.71 -42.73 22.68
CA GLY A 203 5.19 -42.75 21.31
C GLY A 203 6.03 -43.54 20.32
N GLY A 204 6.65 -44.67 20.80
CA GLY A 204 7.54 -45.51 20.00
C GLY A 204 8.93 -44.92 19.72
N LYS A 205 9.27 -43.77 20.33
CA LYS A 205 10.59 -43.13 20.19
C LYS A 205 11.41 -43.25 21.46
N LYS A 206 12.73 -43.41 21.29
CA LYS A 206 13.68 -43.31 22.38
C LYS A 206 13.71 -41.87 22.91
N VAL A 207 13.66 -41.71 24.22
CA VAL A 207 13.69 -40.41 24.91
C VAL A 207 14.61 -40.51 26.10
N THR A 208 15.53 -39.55 26.24
CA THR A 208 16.33 -39.37 27.45
C THR A 208 15.73 -38.22 28.26
N VAL A 209 15.45 -38.48 29.52
CA VAL A 209 14.88 -37.51 30.47
C VAL A 209 15.99 -37.06 31.42
N PHE A 210 16.27 -35.75 31.43
CA PHE A 210 17.28 -35.14 32.27
C PHE A 210 16.61 -34.36 33.41
N ASP A 211 17.04 -34.56 34.61
CA ASP A 211 16.63 -33.78 35.76
C ASP A 211 17.17 -32.34 35.65
N LYS A 212 16.60 -31.41 36.42
CA LYS A 212 16.96 -30.01 36.40
C LYS A 212 18.45 -29.72 36.63
N SER A 213 19.15 -30.59 37.33
CA SER A 213 20.59 -30.50 37.59
C SER A 213 21.49 -31.12 36.51
N GLU A 214 20.90 -31.93 35.60
CA GLU A 214 21.61 -32.66 34.57
C GLU A 214 21.71 -31.96 33.22
N TYR A 215 21.20 -30.72 33.09
CA TYR A 215 21.31 -29.94 31.87
C TYR A 215 21.41 -28.45 32.12
N LYS A 216 21.92 -27.72 31.12
CA LYS A 216 21.96 -26.27 31.13
C LYS A 216 21.57 -25.71 29.75
N ILE A 217 20.65 -24.76 29.74
CA ILE A 217 20.29 -24.02 28.54
C ILE A 217 21.10 -22.75 28.50
N ILE A 218 21.91 -22.59 27.45
CA ILE A 218 22.80 -21.43 27.23
C ILE A 218 22.20 -20.57 26.15
N LYS A 219 22.08 -19.27 26.40
CA LYS A 219 21.69 -18.29 25.40
C LYS A 219 22.94 -17.54 24.97
N LYS A 220 23.32 -17.69 23.70
CA LYS A 220 24.44 -16.99 23.07
C LYS A 220 24.08 -15.54 22.73
N ALA A 221 25.06 -14.67 22.57
CA ALA A 221 24.86 -13.29 22.09
C ALA A 221 24.46 -13.27 20.62
N GLU A 222 25.04 -14.15 19.81
CA GLU A 222 24.79 -14.27 18.36
C GLU A 222 24.40 -15.71 18.03
N GLY A 223 23.58 -15.86 16.99
CA GLY A 223 23.17 -17.15 16.47
C GLY A 223 24.14 -17.69 15.42
N ASP A 224 24.25 -18.99 15.33
CA ASP A 224 25.08 -19.69 14.37
C ASP A 224 24.37 -20.91 13.76
N GLU A 225 24.97 -21.54 12.75
CA GLU A 225 24.41 -22.69 12.04
C GLU A 225 24.25 -23.95 12.93
N TYR A 226 24.96 -24.01 14.06
CA TYR A 226 24.85 -25.08 15.06
C TYR A 226 23.94 -24.72 16.22
N GLY A 227 23.43 -23.51 16.24
CA GLY A 227 22.53 -23.03 17.28
C GLY A 227 21.15 -23.64 17.23
N LEU A 228 20.45 -23.51 18.34
CA LEU A 228 19.06 -23.94 18.48
C LEU A 228 18.14 -22.72 18.59
N LYS A 229 16.96 -22.83 18.01
CA LYS A 229 15.87 -21.86 18.16
C LYS A 229 14.86 -22.38 19.18
N GLU A 230 14.54 -21.56 20.17
CA GLU A 230 13.51 -21.87 21.17
C GLU A 230 12.11 -21.58 20.60
N ILE A 231 11.20 -22.55 20.69
CA ILE A 231 9.83 -22.48 20.17
C ILE A 231 8.85 -22.96 21.25
N TRP A 232 7.75 -22.24 21.45
CA TRP A 232 6.68 -22.70 22.33
C TRP A 232 5.98 -23.94 21.76
N ALA A 233 5.88 -24.98 22.59
CA ALA A 233 5.12 -26.19 22.28
C ALA A 233 3.62 -25.95 22.61
N THR A 234 2.92 -25.23 21.74
CA THR A 234 1.53 -24.80 21.99
C THR A 234 0.46 -25.80 21.60
N GLY A 235 0.83 -27.00 21.16
CA GLY A 235 -0.14 -28.05 20.82
C GLY A 235 -1.10 -27.73 19.67
N THR A 236 -0.91 -26.63 18.95
CA THR A 236 -1.71 -26.27 17.77
C THR A 236 -1.40 -27.24 16.65
N ILE A 237 -2.43 -27.89 16.15
CA ILE A 237 -2.34 -28.91 15.10
C ILE A 237 -2.37 -28.20 13.76
N LEU A 238 -1.22 -27.80 13.28
CA LEU A 238 -1.05 -27.57 11.86
C LEU A 238 -0.35 -28.80 11.30
N ASP A 239 -0.84 -29.33 10.19
CA ASP A 239 -0.17 -30.40 9.46
C ASP A 239 1.29 -30.00 9.20
N GLY A 240 2.23 -30.89 9.56
CA GLY A 240 3.66 -30.66 9.42
C GLY A 240 4.43 -30.35 10.71
N ASN A 241 3.81 -29.98 11.82
CA ASN A 241 4.53 -29.75 13.07
C ASN A 241 4.62 -31.04 13.93
N SER A 242 5.53 -31.94 13.58
CA SER A 242 5.75 -33.19 14.30
C SER A 242 6.15 -32.98 15.77
N SER A 243 6.92 -31.91 16.06
CA SER A 243 7.38 -31.60 17.41
C SER A 243 6.26 -31.15 18.34
N GLY A 244 5.40 -30.25 17.87
CA GLY A 244 4.24 -29.78 18.64
C GLY A 244 3.24 -30.90 18.94
N ARG A 245 3.01 -31.83 18.00
CA ARG A 245 2.17 -33.02 18.21
C ARG A 245 2.78 -33.96 19.22
N PHE A 246 4.08 -34.26 19.10
CA PHE A 246 4.77 -35.12 20.05
C PHE A 246 4.70 -34.58 21.47
N PHE A 247 4.93 -33.29 21.65
CA PHE A 247 4.78 -32.65 22.97
C PHE A 247 3.37 -32.84 23.54
N ARG A 248 2.35 -32.55 22.75
CA ARG A 248 0.96 -32.63 23.18
C ARG A 248 0.57 -34.06 23.56
N ASP A 249 0.96 -35.01 22.73
CA ASP A 249 0.46 -36.41 22.85
C ASP A 249 1.26 -37.21 23.87
N TYR A 250 2.51 -36.90 24.15
CA TYR A 250 3.41 -37.75 24.93
C TYR A 250 4.17 -37.02 26.05
N ILE A 251 4.35 -35.72 26.02
CA ILE A 251 5.11 -34.97 27.04
C ILE A 251 4.18 -34.15 27.95
N ASN A 252 3.11 -33.63 27.39
CA ASN A 252 2.17 -32.83 28.15
C ASN A 252 1.54 -33.65 29.27
N GLY A 253 1.61 -33.18 30.51
CA GLY A 253 1.09 -33.88 31.69
C GLY A 253 2.09 -34.77 32.41
N ARG A 254 3.25 -35.11 31.85
CA ARG A 254 4.25 -36.00 32.50
C ARG A 254 4.93 -35.38 33.71
N TYR A 255 4.65 -34.13 34.05
CA TYR A 255 5.17 -33.53 35.28
C TYR A 255 4.77 -34.27 36.58
N GLU A 256 3.71 -35.09 36.52
CA GLU A 256 3.27 -35.95 37.64
C GLU A 256 4.23 -37.14 37.83
N GLU A 257 4.81 -37.64 36.76
CA GLU A 257 5.75 -38.77 36.76
C GLU A 257 7.21 -38.31 36.84
N ASP A 258 7.59 -37.32 36.06
CA ASP A 258 8.97 -36.92 35.83
C ASP A 258 9.38 -35.65 36.62
N GLY A 259 8.37 -34.95 37.23
CA GLY A 259 8.63 -33.68 37.94
C GLY A 259 8.63 -32.45 37.08
N TYR A 260 8.88 -31.31 37.73
CA TYR A 260 8.90 -30.00 37.05
C TYR A 260 10.31 -29.59 36.61
N GLY A 261 10.41 -29.00 35.42
CA GLY A 261 11.64 -28.44 34.90
C GLY A 261 12.61 -29.46 34.33
N VAL A 262 12.11 -30.62 33.94
CA VAL A 262 12.87 -31.66 33.24
C VAL A 262 13.05 -31.33 31.76
N LEU A 263 14.13 -31.88 31.19
CA LEU A 263 14.43 -31.79 29.75
C LEU A 263 14.27 -33.20 29.13
N TYR A 264 13.56 -33.26 28.03
CA TYR A 264 13.41 -34.46 27.22
C TYR A 264 14.22 -34.36 25.94
N LYS A 265 15.13 -35.29 25.68
CA LYS A 265 15.82 -35.45 24.39
C LYS A 265 15.14 -36.57 23.62
N VAL A 266 14.38 -36.23 22.60
CA VAL A 266 13.58 -37.16 21.80
C VAL A 266 14.33 -37.42 20.51
N TYR A 267 14.62 -38.73 20.23
CA TYR A 267 15.35 -39.14 19.05
C TYR A 267 14.40 -39.45 17.87
N GLY A 268 14.92 -39.32 16.64
CA GLY A 268 14.18 -39.61 15.43
C GLY A 268 13.03 -38.65 15.18
N ILE A 269 13.19 -37.37 15.53
CA ILE A 269 12.20 -36.32 15.32
C ILE A 269 12.93 -35.02 14.88
N GLY A 270 12.43 -34.44 13.82
CA GLY A 270 12.96 -33.16 13.33
C GLY A 270 13.31 -33.19 11.84
N ASP A 271 13.64 -32.02 11.33
CA ASP A 271 13.97 -31.72 9.94
C ASP A 271 15.27 -30.89 9.86
N ASP A 272 16.07 -30.98 10.91
CA ASP A 272 17.35 -30.29 11.03
C ASP A 272 18.52 -31.29 11.09
N ARG A 273 19.76 -30.79 11.27
CA ARG A 273 20.98 -31.64 11.30
C ARG A 273 21.06 -32.61 12.47
N TYR A 274 20.18 -32.40 13.46
CA TYR A 274 20.16 -33.27 14.64
C TYR A 274 19.11 -34.38 14.47
N ASP A 275 19.45 -35.61 14.77
CA ASP A 275 18.51 -36.74 14.78
C ASP A 275 17.62 -36.76 16.03
N TYR A 276 17.68 -35.72 16.84
CA TYR A 276 16.93 -35.54 18.07
C TYR A 276 16.41 -34.13 18.24
N ARG A 277 15.48 -33.94 19.15
CA ARG A 277 14.98 -32.65 19.56
C ARG A 277 14.80 -32.55 21.06
N TYR A 278 15.21 -31.43 21.65
CA TYR A 278 14.98 -31.16 23.06
C TYR A 278 13.62 -30.51 23.28
N PHE A 279 12.97 -30.96 24.40
CA PHE A 279 11.74 -30.38 24.89
C PHE A 279 11.89 -30.07 26.38
N THR A 280 11.35 -28.97 26.85
CA THR A 280 11.20 -28.68 28.28
C THR A 280 9.75 -28.90 28.69
N GLY A 281 9.56 -29.64 29.80
CA GLY A 281 8.27 -29.72 30.47
C GLY A 281 7.91 -28.43 31.21
N PRO A 282 6.73 -28.39 31.86
CA PRO A 282 6.32 -27.32 32.74
C PRO A 282 7.37 -27.05 33.83
N LYS A 283 7.65 -25.78 34.13
CA LYS A 283 8.69 -25.39 35.11
C LYS A 283 8.15 -25.24 36.55
N ARG A 284 6.82 -25.18 36.73
CA ARG A 284 6.14 -24.98 38.04
C ARG A 284 4.69 -25.46 37.98
N GLN A 285 4.10 -25.68 39.14
CA GLN A 285 2.69 -26.00 39.26
C GLN A 285 1.80 -24.95 38.59
N GLY A 286 0.75 -25.40 37.89
CA GLY A 286 -0.16 -24.54 37.14
C GLY A 286 0.35 -24.11 35.74
N ALA A 287 1.61 -24.39 35.40
CA ALA A 287 2.10 -24.20 34.05
C ALA A 287 1.84 -25.47 33.20
N THR A 288 1.15 -25.31 32.07
CA THR A 288 0.81 -26.43 31.15
C THR A 288 1.61 -26.36 29.85
N LYS A 289 2.43 -25.34 29.63
CA LYS A 289 3.15 -25.12 28.38
C LYS A 289 4.63 -25.44 28.53
N GLY A 290 5.17 -26.12 27.53
CA GLY A 290 6.60 -26.40 27.38
C GLY A 290 7.18 -25.69 26.17
N LYS A 291 8.44 -25.90 25.94
CA LYS A 291 9.19 -25.38 24.79
C LYS A 291 9.93 -26.52 24.10
N TYR A 292 10.21 -26.36 22.81
CA TYR A 292 11.17 -27.24 22.14
C TYR A 292 12.25 -26.42 21.46
N TYR A 293 13.39 -27.05 21.20
CA TYR A 293 14.57 -26.45 20.65
C TYR A 293 14.86 -27.11 19.30
N GLN A 294 14.77 -26.31 18.24
CA GLN A 294 14.95 -26.72 16.86
C GLN A 294 16.28 -26.22 16.32
N GLY A 295 17.05 -27.10 15.69
CA GLY A 295 18.22 -26.74 14.92
C GLY A 295 17.84 -26.01 13.62
N VAL A 296 18.87 -25.58 12.87
CA VAL A 296 18.66 -25.00 11.54
C VAL A 296 18.15 -26.11 10.60
N PRO A 297 16.99 -25.95 9.94
CA PRO A 297 16.46 -26.93 8.99
C PRO A 297 17.47 -27.22 7.86
N ILE A 298 17.50 -28.47 7.38
CA ILE A 298 18.48 -28.90 6.36
C ILE A 298 18.29 -28.13 5.07
N ASP A 299 17.07 -27.89 4.63
CA ASP A 299 16.74 -27.11 3.45
C ASP A 299 17.25 -25.67 3.53
N LYS A 300 17.42 -25.12 4.74
CA LYS A 300 18.06 -23.80 4.95
C LYS A 300 19.58 -23.84 4.89
N LEU A 301 20.19 -24.95 5.29
CA LEU A 301 21.64 -25.14 5.24
C LEU A 301 22.13 -25.39 3.81
N GLU A 302 21.27 -26.01 2.98
CA GLU A 302 21.55 -26.36 1.59
C GLU A 302 21.12 -25.30 0.59
N SER A 303 20.28 -24.31 0.99
CA SER A 303 19.80 -23.28 0.10
C SER A 303 20.78 -22.10 0.01
N GLU A 304 21.14 -21.71 -1.21
CA GLU A 304 21.84 -20.45 -1.50
C GLU A 304 20.96 -19.21 -1.24
N ILE A 305 19.68 -19.36 -0.87
CA ILE A 305 18.73 -18.29 -0.67
C ILE A 305 18.92 -17.71 0.72
N ILE A 306 19.60 -16.58 0.78
CA ILE A 306 19.87 -15.81 2.00
C ILE A 306 18.63 -15.02 2.47
N GLU A 307 17.62 -14.85 1.62
CA GLU A 307 16.47 -14.00 1.86
C GLU A 307 15.14 -14.74 1.67
N ARG A 308 14.21 -14.57 2.61
CA ARG A 308 12.85 -15.09 2.51
C ARG A 308 11.87 -13.94 2.30
N LYS A 309 11.08 -14.03 1.24
CA LYS A 309 9.99 -13.11 0.95
C LYS A 309 9.02 -13.01 2.13
N LYS A 310 8.79 -11.78 2.60
CA LYS A 310 7.85 -11.46 3.66
C LYS A 310 6.51 -10.99 3.07
N PRO A 311 5.37 -11.60 3.43
CA PRO A 311 4.07 -11.08 3.00
C PRO A 311 3.85 -9.63 3.47
N ILE A 312 3.26 -8.81 2.60
CA ILE A 312 2.86 -7.44 2.97
C ILE A 312 1.76 -7.53 4.04
N GLY A 313 1.92 -6.82 5.13
CA GLY A 313 0.95 -6.79 6.22
C GLY A 313 -0.37 -6.11 5.79
N GLY A 314 -1.48 -6.54 6.39
CA GLY A 314 -2.79 -5.93 6.14
C GLY A 314 -3.18 -4.83 7.13
N PHE A 315 -2.41 -4.60 8.19
CA PHE A 315 -2.68 -3.61 9.24
C PHE A 315 -1.41 -2.85 9.62
N TYR A 316 -1.54 -1.51 9.72
CA TYR A 316 -0.46 -0.62 10.09
C TYR A 316 -0.93 0.39 11.13
N ASP A 317 -0.26 0.45 12.26
CA ASP A 317 -0.49 1.48 13.28
C ASP A 317 0.34 2.72 12.95
N LEU A 318 -0.29 3.73 12.40
CA LEU A 318 0.30 5.02 12.04
C LEU A 318 -0.30 6.18 12.85
N ALA A 319 -1.02 5.91 13.94
CA ALA A 319 -1.63 6.95 14.78
C ALA A 319 -0.63 8.03 15.21
N GLY A 320 0.61 7.62 15.55
CA GLY A 320 1.70 8.55 15.87
C GLY A 320 2.10 9.45 14.70
N SER A 321 2.17 8.90 13.49
CA SER A 321 2.51 9.66 12.28
C SER A 321 1.40 10.66 11.95
N PHE A 322 0.12 10.25 12.01
CA PHE A 322 -1.01 11.15 11.80
C PHE A 322 -1.07 12.28 12.85
N GLY A 323 -0.73 11.99 14.11
CA GLY A 323 -0.68 12.99 15.18
C GLY A 323 0.42 14.06 15.00
N ASN A 324 1.45 13.76 14.21
CA ASN A 324 2.64 14.60 14.07
C ASN A 324 2.83 15.21 12.67
N CYS A 325 2.02 14.84 11.67
CA CYS A 325 2.25 15.26 10.27
C CYS A 325 1.86 16.72 9.97
N ARG A 326 1.21 17.43 10.90
CA ARG A 326 0.65 18.77 10.66
C ARG A 326 1.62 19.74 9.99
N HIS A 327 2.89 19.71 10.36
CA HIS A 327 3.93 20.62 9.88
C HIS A 327 4.91 19.98 8.88
N GLU A 328 4.67 18.74 8.43
CA GLU A 328 5.52 18.11 7.42
C GLU A 328 5.58 18.95 6.14
N GLY A 329 6.79 19.05 5.54
CA GLY A 329 7.05 19.85 4.35
C GLY A 329 7.01 21.36 4.59
N GLY A 330 7.01 21.83 5.85
CA GLY A 330 6.99 23.25 6.19
C GLY A 330 5.67 23.97 5.89
N VAL A 331 4.58 23.21 5.66
CA VAL A 331 3.24 23.77 5.42
C VAL A 331 2.25 23.24 6.45
N GLU A 332 1.39 24.12 6.96
CA GLU A 332 0.36 23.77 7.91
C GLU A 332 -0.94 23.41 7.16
N PHE A 333 -1.41 22.17 7.35
CA PHE A 333 -2.70 21.70 6.88
C PHE A 333 -3.44 21.08 8.06
N ARG A 334 -4.52 21.72 8.50
CA ARG A 334 -5.14 21.44 9.80
C ARG A 334 -5.93 20.14 9.82
N SER A 335 -6.53 19.74 8.72
CA SER A 335 -7.42 18.58 8.63
C SER A 335 -7.19 17.80 7.37
N GLY A 336 -7.17 16.46 7.46
CA GLY A 336 -7.05 15.59 6.29
C GLY A 336 -5.64 15.37 5.74
N LYS A 337 -4.59 15.98 6.33
CA LYS A 337 -3.20 15.77 5.89
C LYS A 337 -2.76 14.32 6.12
N LYS A 338 -2.30 13.67 5.07
CA LYS A 338 -1.71 12.34 5.18
C LYS A 338 -0.21 12.44 5.49
N PRO A 339 0.30 11.63 6.43
CA PRO A 339 1.72 11.63 6.77
C PRO A 339 2.56 11.02 5.64
N GLU A 340 3.75 11.57 5.42
CA GLU A 340 4.69 11.02 4.44
C GLU A 340 5.07 9.56 4.73
N ALA A 341 5.02 9.14 5.98
CA ALA A 341 5.28 7.75 6.37
C ALA A 341 4.28 6.74 5.76
N LEU A 342 2.99 7.11 5.64
CA LEU A 342 1.98 6.31 4.96
C LEU A 342 2.26 6.22 3.47
N ILE A 343 2.52 7.37 2.85
CA ILE A 343 2.76 7.45 1.41
C ILE A 343 4.06 6.72 1.03
N GLU A 344 5.09 6.83 1.87
CA GLU A 344 6.35 6.11 1.70
C GLU A 344 6.13 4.59 1.66
N MET A 345 5.35 4.07 2.59
CA MET A 345 5.00 2.66 2.64
C MET A 345 4.32 2.21 1.33
N ILE A 346 3.35 2.98 0.84
CA ILE A 346 2.62 2.68 -0.39
C ILE A 346 3.55 2.76 -1.61
N ILE A 347 4.30 3.85 -1.77
CA ILE A 347 5.20 4.05 -2.91
C ILE A 347 6.28 2.96 -2.94
N ARG A 348 6.78 2.54 -1.79
CA ARG A 348 7.80 1.48 -1.67
C ARG A 348 7.28 0.12 -2.13
N TYR A 349 6.03 -0.22 -1.81
CA TYR A 349 5.45 -1.50 -2.25
C TYR A 349 5.01 -1.50 -3.71
N PHE A 350 4.62 -0.35 -4.28
CA PHE A 350 3.91 -0.29 -5.54
C PHE A 350 4.63 0.51 -6.64
N SER A 351 5.89 0.88 -6.44
CA SER A 351 6.73 1.52 -7.48
C SER A 351 8.22 1.36 -7.20
N ASP A 352 9.01 1.55 -8.24
CA ASP A 352 10.47 1.61 -8.18
C ASP A 352 10.98 3.05 -8.44
N LYS A 353 12.30 3.26 -8.29
CA LYS A 353 12.92 4.54 -8.63
C LYS A 353 12.66 4.88 -10.10
N ASN A 354 12.40 6.15 -10.38
CA ASN A 354 12.06 6.70 -11.70
C ASN A 354 10.70 6.27 -12.27
N ASP A 355 9.90 5.47 -11.55
CA ASP A 355 8.53 5.23 -11.94
C ASP A 355 7.66 6.47 -11.76
N TRP A 356 6.55 6.53 -12.52
CA TRP A 356 5.56 7.58 -12.39
C TRP A 356 4.59 7.30 -11.25
N VAL A 357 4.46 8.24 -10.34
CA VAL A 357 3.46 8.29 -9.27
C VAL A 357 2.47 9.42 -9.57
N LEU A 358 1.17 9.15 -9.50
CA LEU A 358 0.12 10.13 -9.74
C LEU A 358 -0.81 10.24 -8.54
N ASP A 359 -1.12 11.50 -8.17
CA ASP A 359 -2.17 11.82 -7.21
C ASP A 359 -3.05 12.95 -7.78
N SER A 360 -4.33 12.64 -8.02
CA SER A 360 -5.31 13.58 -8.56
C SER A 360 -6.21 14.22 -7.52
N PHE A 361 -5.96 13.96 -6.23
CA PHE A 361 -6.60 14.57 -5.07
C PHE A 361 -5.50 15.02 -4.08
N LEU A 362 -4.61 15.86 -4.57
CA LEU A 362 -3.29 16.12 -3.98
C LEU A 362 -3.34 16.74 -2.58
N GLY A 363 -4.34 17.57 -2.31
CA GLY A 363 -4.52 18.21 -1.00
C GLY A 363 -3.32 19.08 -0.61
N SER A 364 -2.55 18.61 0.37
CA SER A 364 -1.37 19.34 0.89
C SER A 364 -0.05 18.98 0.20
N GLY A 365 -0.05 18.18 -0.85
CA GLY A 365 1.17 17.76 -1.55
C GLY A 365 1.98 16.65 -0.86
N SER A 366 1.38 15.85 0.03
CA SER A 366 2.12 14.78 0.71
C SER A 366 2.64 13.73 -0.25
N THR A 367 1.85 13.34 -1.24
CA THR A 367 2.22 12.32 -2.22
C THR A 367 3.38 12.76 -3.09
N THR A 368 3.32 13.98 -3.64
CA THR A 368 4.38 14.53 -4.50
C THR A 368 5.69 14.73 -3.73
N ALA A 369 5.61 15.24 -2.49
CA ALA A 369 6.76 15.40 -1.61
C ALA A 369 7.45 14.06 -1.33
N THR A 370 6.67 13.04 -0.99
CA THR A 370 7.20 11.70 -0.69
C THR A 370 7.79 11.05 -1.95
N ALA A 371 7.09 11.09 -3.08
CA ALA A 371 7.57 10.56 -4.34
C ALA A 371 8.89 11.19 -4.78
N HIS A 372 9.01 12.52 -4.63
CA HIS A 372 10.23 13.27 -4.94
C HIS A 372 11.41 12.86 -4.05
N LYS A 373 11.22 12.81 -2.71
CA LYS A 373 12.22 12.36 -1.75
C LYS A 373 12.68 10.92 -2.00
N MET A 374 11.81 10.08 -2.58
CA MET A 374 12.11 8.69 -2.92
C MET A 374 12.62 8.49 -4.36
N SER A 375 12.91 9.54 -5.10
CA SER A 375 13.39 9.51 -6.49
C SER A 375 12.40 8.87 -7.46
N ARG A 376 11.10 9.10 -7.28
CA ARG A 376 10.04 8.80 -8.25
C ARG A 376 9.72 10.06 -9.04
N ARG A 377 9.33 9.88 -10.31
CA ARG A 377 8.66 10.95 -11.07
C ARG A 377 7.22 11.06 -10.58
N TRP A 378 6.67 12.25 -10.63
CA TRP A 378 5.33 12.43 -10.09
C TRP A 378 4.50 13.47 -10.86
N ILE A 379 3.18 13.25 -10.79
CA ILE A 379 2.15 14.17 -11.26
C ILE A 379 1.19 14.39 -10.09
N GLY A 380 1.02 15.64 -9.69
CA GLY A 380 0.06 16.04 -8.66
C GLY A 380 -0.97 17.02 -9.23
N ILE A 381 -2.25 16.79 -8.97
CA ILE A 381 -3.35 17.64 -9.43
C ILE A 381 -4.12 18.15 -8.22
N GLU A 382 -4.31 19.46 -8.14
CA GLU A 382 -5.07 20.12 -7.08
C GLU A 382 -5.92 21.25 -7.66
N MET A 383 -7.20 21.27 -7.26
CA MET A 383 -8.16 22.22 -7.79
C MET A 383 -8.17 23.55 -7.05
N GLY A 384 -7.95 23.52 -5.74
CA GLY A 384 -8.06 24.68 -4.87
C GLY A 384 -6.85 25.60 -4.87
N ASP A 385 -6.99 26.79 -4.32
CA ASP A 385 -5.91 27.78 -4.16
C ASP A 385 -4.71 27.25 -3.35
N HIS A 386 -4.93 26.16 -2.60
CA HIS A 386 -3.86 25.49 -1.88
C HIS A 386 -2.85 24.76 -2.80
N ALA A 387 -3.15 24.61 -4.10
CA ALA A 387 -2.14 24.29 -5.10
C ALA A 387 -0.96 25.28 -5.05
N TYR A 388 -1.25 26.57 -4.87
CA TYR A 388 -0.26 27.65 -4.78
C TYR A 388 0.27 27.81 -3.36
N THR A 389 -0.63 27.85 -2.39
CA THR A 389 -0.31 28.24 -1.01
C THR A 389 0.30 27.12 -0.19
N LEU A 390 0.04 25.87 -0.57
CA LEU A 390 0.51 24.69 0.14
C LEU A 390 1.35 23.75 -0.73
N CYS A 391 0.80 23.23 -1.85
CA CYS A 391 1.50 22.23 -2.65
C CYS A 391 2.81 22.79 -3.24
N LYS A 392 2.74 23.97 -3.87
CA LYS A 392 3.93 24.65 -4.40
C LYS A 392 4.94 24.94 -3.30
N VAL A 393 4.50 25.55 -2.20
CA VAL A 393 5.38 25.92 -1.08
C VAL A 393 6.05 24.66 -0.49
N ARG A 394 5.30 23.57 -0.33
CA ARG A 394 5.85 22.29 0.14
C ARG A 394 6.90 21.75 -0.82
N MET A 395 6.62 21.76 -2.13
CA MET A 395 7.57 21.23 -3.11
C MET A 395 8.83 22.08 -3.21
N ASP A 396 8.71 23.43 -3.13
CA ASP A 396 9.87 24.31 -3.04
C ASP A 396 10.74 23.99 -1.82
N ASN A 397 10.11 23.78 -0.65
CA ASN A 397 10.82 23.40 0.58
C ASN A 397 11.51 22.03 0.42
N VAL A 398 10.85 21.05 -0.20
CA VAL A 398 11.42 19.73 -0.46
C VAL A 398 12.66 19.83 -1.35
N ILE A 399 12.58 20.58 -2.45
CA ILE A 399 13.72 20.81 -3.35
C ILE A 399 14.86 21.53 -2.62
N ASN A 400 14.55 22.45 -1.71
CA ASN A 400 15.53 23.13 -0.86
C ASN A 400 16.05 22.28 0.32
N GLY A 401 15.69 21.00 0.40
CA GLY A 401 16.22 20.07 1.39
C GLY A 401 15.48 20.06 2.72
N ASP A 402 14.13 20.15 2.69
CA ASP A 402 13.26 19.94 3.86
C ASP A 402 13.71 18.73 4.70
N LYS A 403 13.72 18.90 6.02
CA LYS A 403 14.16 17.88 6.99
C LYS A 403 13.01 17.15 7.68
N THR A 404 11.77 17.46 7.35
CA THR A 404 10.59 16.87 7.97
C THR A 404 10.14 15.56 7.28
N GLY A 405 9.11 14.91 7.84
CA GLY A 405 8.55 13.69 7.28
C GLY A 405 9.59 12.56 7.17
N ILE A 406 9.70 11.97 5.99
CA ILE A 406 10.62 10.86 5.73
C ILE A 406 12.05 11.28 5.38
N SER A 407 12.37 12.58 5.37
CA SER A 407 13.66 13.11 4.90
C SER A 407 14.85 12.44 5.54
N GLN A 408 14.81 12.24 6.87
CA GLN A 408 15.90 11.55 7.59
C GLN A 408 15.99 10.07 7.19
N LYS A 409 14.85 9.38 7.05
CA LYS A 409 14.80 7.95 6.71
C LYS A 409 15.40 7.65 5.35
N VAL A 410 15.17 8.55 4.36
CA VAL A 410 15.67 8.38 2.99
C VAL A 410 16.95 9.19 2.71
N ASN A 411 17.52 9.81 3.73
CA ASN A 411 18.72 10.66 3.64
C ASN A 411 18.56 11.79 2.59
N TRP A 412 17.41 12.45 2.57
CA TRP A 412 17.12 13.53 1.63
C TRP A 412 17.95 14.77 1.86
N GLN A 413 18.59 15.28 0.80
CA GLN A 413 19.45 16.47 0.87
C GLN A 413 18.95 17.64 0.03
N GLY A 414 17.86 17.47 -0.70
CA GLY A 414 17.33 18.46 -1.65
C GLY A 414 17.72 18.15 -3.09
N GLY A 415 17.29 19.02 -3.99
CA GLY A 415 17.56 18.96 -5.42
C GLY A 415 16.35 18.49 -6.24
N GLY A 416 16.53 18.43 -7.56
CA GLY A 416 15.48 18.18 -8.53
C GLY A 416 14.64 19.43 -8.83
N GLY A 417 13.48 19.22 -9.42
CA GLY A 417 12.59 20.30 -9.80
C GLY A 417 11.21 19.81 -10.22
N TYR A 418 10.35 20.73 -10.63
CA TYR A 418 9.05 20.44 -11.24
C TYR A 418 8.59 21.59 -12.12
N HIS A 419 7.69 21.27 -13.07
CA HIS A 419 6.97 22.24 -13.87
C HIS A 419 5.57 22.45 -13.30
N PHE A 420 5.17 23.71 -13.18
CA PHE A 420 3.83 24.09 -12.75
C PHE A 420 2.93 24.31 -13.97
N TYR A 421 1.74 23.73 -13.94
CA TYR A 421 0.78 23.82 -15.05
C TYR A 421 -0.56 24.38 -14.60
N GLU A 422 -1.16 25.18 -15.45
CA GLU A 422 -2.54 25.63 -15.35
C GLU A 422 -3.40 24.97 -16.43
N LEU A 423 -4.63 24.63 -16.09
CA LEU A 423 -5.60 24.25 -17.11
C LEU A 423 -5.96 25.49 -17.95
N ALA A 424 -5.80 25.39 -19.25
CA ALA A 424 -6.26 26.46 -20.16
C ALA A 424 -7.75 26.74 -19.92
N PRO A 425 -8.19 27.99 -20.11
CA PRO A 425 -9.62 28.32 -20.07
C PRO A 425 -10.39 27.58 -21.16
N SER A 426 -11.73 27.60 -21.13
CA SER A 426 -12.54 27.03 -22.21
C SER A 426 -12.20 27.70 -23.55
N LEU A 427 -12.03 26.85 -24.61
CA LEU A 427 -11.81 27.41 -25.96
C LEU A 427 -13.01 28.17 -26.46
N LEU A 428 -14.21 27.68 -26.09
CA LEU A 428 -15.45 28.29 -26.54
C LEU A 428 -16.12 29.01 -25.38
N VAL A 429 -16.35 30.31 -25.59
CA VAL A 429 -17.07 31.17 -24.65
C VAL A 429 -18.32 31.72 -25.33
N LYS A 430 -19.38 31.95 -24.56
CA LYS A 430 -20.59 32.59 -25.07
C LYS A 430 -20.22 34.01 -25.55
N ASN A 431 -20.75 34.39 -26.70
CA ASN A 431 -20.65 35.76 -27.14
C ASN A 431 -21.63 36.60 -26.33
N ASP A 432 -21.20 37.78 -25.85
CA ASP A 432 -22.01 38.64 -24.99
C ASP A 432 -23.16 39.30 -25.75
N LYS A 433 -23.09 39.39 -27.08
CA LYS A 433 -24.04 40.09 -27.94
C LYS A 433 -24.91 39.15 -28.80
N LEU A 434 -24.46 37.96 -29.04
CA LEU A 434 -25.11 36.99 -29.93
C LEU A 434 -25.32 35.62 -29.24
N PRO A 435 -26.40 34.88 -29.51
CA PRO A 435 -26.66 33.60 -28.92
C PRO A 435 -25.79 32.49 -29.56
N VAL A 436 -24.51 32.74 -29.73
CA VAL A 436 -23.52 31.84 -30.35
C VAL A 436 -22.29 31.72 -29.46
N TYR A 437 -21.57 30.62 -29.64
CA TYR A 437 -20.24 30.45 -29.04
C TYR A 437 -19.17 30.98 -29.96
N GLN A 438 -18.17 31.64 -29.41
CA GLN A 438 -16.99 32.12 -30.09
C GLN A 438 -15.72 31.55 -29.47
N ILE A 439 -14.63 31.57 -30.23
CA ILE A 439 -13.32 31.20 -29.69
C ILE A 439 -12.95 32.21 -28.61
N ASN A 440 -12.54 31.70 -27.46
CA ASN A 440 -12.08 32.53 -26.35
C ASN A 440 -10.93 33.44 -26.81
N PRO A 441 -11.07 34.74 -26.67
CA PRO A 441 -10.07 35.73 -27.13
C PRO A 441 -8.70 35.55 -26.46
N THR A 442 -8.64 34.94 -25.30
CA THR A 442 -7.38 34.72 -24.58
C THR A 442 -6.50 33.61 -25.21
N TYR A 443 -7.05 32.85 -26.17
CA TYR A 443 -6.26 31.82 -26.85
C TYR A 443 -5.32 32.37 -27.88
N THR A 444 -4.01 32.21 -27.67
CA THR A 444 -2.99 32.54 -28.67
C THR A 444 -2.99 31.55 -29.84
N PHE A 445 -2.27 31.88 -30.93
CA PHE A 445 -2.10 30.94 -32.05
C PHE A 445 -1.41 29.66 -31.62
N GLU A 446 -0.42 29.71 -30.72
CA GLU A 446 0.33 28.56 -30.20
C GLU A 446 -0.56 27.66 -29.39
N MET A 447 -1.41 28.17 -28.49
CA MET A 447 -2.41 27.44 -27.73
C MET A 447 -3.40 26.74 -28.65
N ARG A 448 -3.84 27.34 -29.75
CA ARG A 448 -4.73 26.73 -30.75
C ARG A 448 -4.06 25.58 -31.49
N SER A 449 -2.77 25.76 -31.85
CA SER A 449 -1.96 24.76 -32.55
C SER A 449 -1.69 23.51 -31.64
N ALA A 450 -1.37 23.72 -30.39
CA ALA A 450 -1.20 22.65 -29.43
C ALA A 450 -2.50 21.82 -29.28
N ARG A 451 -3.65 22.46 -29.20
CA ARG A 451 -4.95 21.80 -29.11
C ARG A 451 -5.33 20.99 -30.36
N SER A 452 -4.99 21.51 -31.56
CA SER A 452 -5.29 20.77 -32.80
C SER A 452 -4.51 19.45 -32.89
N ARG A 453 -3.30 19.39 -32.38
CA ARG A 453 -2.51 18.15 -32.22
C ARG A 453 -3.19 17.19 -31.21
N ALA A 454 -3.65 17.72 -30.09
CA ALA A 454 -4.37 17.00 -29.08
C ALA A 454 -5.64 16.30 -29.62
N SER A 455 -6.48 17.03 -30.37
CA SER A 455 -7.72 16.51 -30.94
C SER A 455 -7.51 15.47 -32.06
N SER A 456 -6.39 15.55 -32.79
CA SER A 456 -6.06 14.59 -33.85
C SER A 456 -5.60 13.23 -33.30
N THR A 457 -4.96 13.22 -32.14
CA THR A 457 -4.55 12.00 -31.46
C THR A 457 -5.73 11.24 -30.85
N SER A 458 -6.70 11.94 -30.26
CA SER A 458 -7.91 11.32 -29.68
C SER A 458 -8.80 10.63 -30.73
N ARG A 459 -8.83 11.12 -31.96
CA ARG A 459 -9.58 10.45 -33.07
C ARG A 459 -8.91 9.18 -33.56
N ARG A 460 -7.60 9.01 -33.40
CA ARG A 460 -6.90 7.77 -33.80
C ARG A 460 -7.10 6.62 -32.80
N THR A 461 -7.36 6.90 -31.54
CA THR A 461 -7.63 5.87 -30.53
C THR A 461 -9.07 5.35 -30.50
N SER A 462 -10.03 6.08 -31.11
CA SER A 462 -11.45 5.66 -31.18
C SER A 462 -11.80 4.79 -32.40
N SER A 463 -10.86 4.54 -33.32
CA SER A 463 -11.07 3.63 -34.46
C SER A 463 -10.54 2.24 -34.17
N THR A 464 -11.06 1.56 -33.16
CA THR A 464 -10.87 0.13 -32.99
C THR A 464 -11.66 -0.59 -34.07
N VAL A 465 -10.95 -1.11 -35.06
CA VAL A 465 -11.41 -1.92 -36.18
C VAL A 465 -12.22 -3.10 -35.63
N ILE A 466 -13.50 -3.13 -35.91
CA ILE A 466 -14.30 -4.35 -35.79
C ILE A 466 -13.85 -5.29 -36.92
N PRO A 467 -13.30 -6.48 -36.65
CA PRO A 467 -12.96 -7.41 -37.70
C PRO A 467 -14.27 -7.91 -38.33
N ARG A 468 -14.47 -7.61 -39.62
CA ARG A 468 -15.51 -8.23 -40.46
C ARG A 468 -15.25 -9.75 -40.48
N ARG A 469 -16.14 -10.52 -39.94
CA ARG A 469 -16.23 -11.96 -40.22
C ARG A 469 -16.47 -12.16 -41.71
N SER A 470 -15.45 -12.64 -42.39
CA SER A 470 -15.61 -13.21 -43.73
C SER A 470 -16.39 -14.53 -43.61
N GLY A 471 -17.64 -14.53 -44.08
CA GLY A 471 -18.36 -15.76 -44.34
C GLY A 471 -17.69 -16.48 -45.50
N SER A 472 -17.29 -17.70 -45.29
CA SER A 472 -17.07 -18.66 -46.38
C SER A 472 -18.20 -19.69 -46.34
N SER A 473 -19.02 -19.62 -47.36
CA SER A 473 -19.87 -20.73 -47.83
C SER A 473 -18.98 -21.85 -48.36
N MET A 474 -19.09 -23.01 -47.81
CA MET A 474 -19.31 -24.33 -48.38
C MET A 474 -19.21 -25.38 -47.29
#